data_97bbb60dfd649869f6d5f567426d19d5
#
_entry.id   97bbb60dfd649869f6d5f567426d19d5
#
_cell.length_a   1.000
_cell.length_b   1.000
_cell.length_c   1.000
_cell.angle_alpha   90.00
_cell.angle_beta   90.00
_cell.angle_gamma   90.00
#
_symmetry.space_group_name_H-M   'P 1'
#
loop_
_entity.id
_entity.type
_entity.pdbx_description
1 polymer ?
#
loop_
_entity_poly.entity_id
_entity_poly.type
_entity_poly.pdbx_seq_one_letter_code
_entity_poly.pdbx_strand_id
1 'polypeptide(L)'
;MVTLKKKITLRRKVEQAAFTFSGKLKVKLLWKSKTDLDLCLFYTKKNGEAGGVFSNEYRQKRSDLGSLEKFPYILHMGDKKEPSKNNEEVEQINIASLDEIDTAYICLINYDAAIEGEDVTYAKEGGRVELESDSEDYLEVLADSEEEGHVYWVCSIKNKGGEYALINKSKVLDIETAFNEIPGFSLICND
;
A
#
# COMPACT_ATOMS: atom_id res chain seq x y z
N MET A 1 -12.04 11.02 -28.65
CA MET A 1 -12.15 11.95 -27.51
C MET A 1 -11.16 11.48 -26.45
N VAL A 2 -10.13 12.25 -26.16
CA VAL A 2 -9.20 11.89 -25.07
C VAL A 2 -9.81 12.43 -23.78
N THR A 3 -10.35 11.56 -22.95
CA THR A 3 -10.83 11.94 -21.63
C THR A 3 -9.59 12.12 -20.74
N LEU A 4 -9.35 13.33 -20.28
CA LEU A 4 -8.28 13.61 -19.33
C LEU A 4 -8.65 13.00 -17.99
N LYS A 5 -7.87 12.01 -17.54
CA LYS A 5 -8.00 11.44 -16.20
C LYS A 5 -7.80 12.55 -15.16
N LYS A 6 -8.74 12.70 -14.25
CA LYS A 6 -8.60 13.63 -13.15
C LYS A 6 -7.62 13.07 -12.14
N LYS A 7 -6.54 13.83 -11.87
CA LYS A 7 -5.58 13.50 -10.82
C LYS A 7 -5.95 14.22 -9.53
N ILE A 8 -6.10 13.47 -8.45
CA ILE A 8 -6.27 14.00 -7.10
C ILE A 8 -5.07 13.57 -6.26
N THR A 9 -4.33 14.54 -5.71
CA THR A 9 -3.19 14.29 -4.83
C THR A 9 -3.54 14.66 -3.40
N LEU A 10 -3.47 13.69 -2.49
CA LEU A 10 -3.61 13.91 -1.05
C LEU A 10 -2.25 14.24 -0.44
N ARG A 11 -2.11 15.44 0.10
CA ARG A 11 -0.84 15.97 0.62
C ARG A 11 -0.81 16.08 2.14
N ARG A 12 -1.96 16.27 2.75
CA ARG A 12 -2.08 16.52 4.18
C ARG A 12 -2.59 15.29 4.92
N LYS A 13 -2.05 15.09 6.12
CA LYS A 13 -2.52 14.05 7.04
C LYS A 13 -4.02 14.16 7.26
N VAL A 14 -4.70 13.01 7.27
CA VAL A 14 -6.17 12.83 7.37
C VAL A 14 -7.00 13.42 6.21
N GLU A 15 -6.37 13.96 5.17
CA GLU A 15 -7.07 14.33 3.94
C GLU A 15 -7.68 13.11 3.27
N GLN A 16 -8.89 13.23 2.71
CA GLN A 16 -9.63 12.11 2.15
C GLN A 16 -10.14 12.41 0.75
N ALA A 17 -10.26 11.36 -0.06
CA ALA A 17 -10.93 11.40 -1.35
C ALA A 17 -11.87 10.20 -1.48
N ALA A 18 -13.12 10.46 -1.88
CA ALA A 18 -14.08 9.41 -2.21
C ALA A 18 -13.82 8.91 -3.65
N PHE A 19 -13.95 7.60 -3.84
CA PHE A 19 -13.84 7.00 -5.17
C PHE A 19 -14.64 5.70 -5.28
N THR A 20 -14.88 5.29 -6.50
CA THR A 20 -15.37 3.97 -6.87
C THR A 20 -14.44 3.39 -7.91
N PHE A 21 -14.45 2.09 -8.09
CA PHE A 21 -13.74 1.47 -9.19
C PHE A 21 -14.55 0.30 -9.79
N SER A 22 -14.33 0.07 -11.05
CA SER A 22 -14.80 -1.10 -11.76
C SER A 22 -13.61 -1.80 -12.41
N GLY A 23 -13.71 -3.11 -12.59
CA GLY A 23 -12.57 -3.90 -13.04
C GLY A 23 -11.52 -4.01 -11.96
N LYS A 24 -10.28 -3.74 -12.30
CA LYS A 24 -9.12 -3.90 -11.42
C LYS A 24 -8.62 -2.56 -10.90
N LEU A 25 -8.47 -2.45 -9.59
CA LEU A 25 -7.78 -1.33 -8.96
C LEU A 25 -6.29 -1.69 -8.82
N LYS A 26 -5.41 -0.85 -9.34
CA LYS A 26 -3.96 -0.98 -9.20
C LYS A 26 -3.46 -0.02 -8.12
N VAL A 27 -2.77 -0.56 -7.15
CA VAL A 27 -2.05 0.19 -6.12
C VAL A 27 -0.57 0.11 -6.44
N LYS A 28 0.06 1.23 -6.74
CA LYS A 28 1.47 1.30 -7.11
C LYS A 28 2.23 2.12 -6.10
N LEU A 29 3.37 1.60 -5.67
CA LEU A 29 4.41 2.37 -5.01
C LEU A 29 5.45 2.75 -6.07
N LEU A 30 5.78 4.03 -6.17
CA LEU A 30 6.86 4.53 -7.03
C LEU A 30 7.82 5.35 -6.18
N TRP A 31 9.12 5.16 -6.39
CA TRP A 31 10.15 5.94 -5.69
C TRP A 31 11.40 6.12 -6.56
N LYS A 32 12.26 7.06 -6.18
CA LYS A 32 13.39 7.49 -7.02
C LYS A 32 14.75 6.98 -6.54
N SER A 33 14.85 6.55 -5.31
CA SER A 33 16.11 6.08 -4.73
C SER A 33 16.43 4.64 -5.12
N LYS A 34 17.64 4.20 -4.76
CA LYS A 34 18.07 2.79 -4.86
C LYS A 34 17.73 1.98 -3.61
N THR A 35 17.15 2.61 -2.59
CA THR A 35 16.69 1.94 -1.37
C THR A 35 15.64 0.89 -1.74
N ASP A 36 15.75 -0.29 -1.16
CA ASP A 36 14.75 -1.34 -1.31
C ASP A 36 13.57 -1.04 -0.39
N LEU A 37 12.45 -0.66 -0.98
CA LEU A 37 11.20 -0.37 -0.28
C LEU A 37 10.17 -1.41 -0.70
N ASP A 38 9.52 -2.01 0.29
CA ASP A 38 8.52 -3.05 0.09
C ASP A 38 7.11 -2.50 0.29
N LEU A 39 6.26 -2.68 -0.72
CA LEU A 39 4.85 -2.37 -0.66
C LEU A 39 4.08 -3.51 0.01
N CYS A 40 3.30 -3.19 1.03
CA CYS A 40 2.45 -4.14 1.72
C CYS A 40 1.02 -3.62 1.83
N LEU A 41 0.06 -4.53 1.80
CA LEU A 41 -1.34 -4.22 2.07
C LEU A 41 -1.85 -5.16 3.14
N PHE A 42 -2.19 -4.60 4.30
CA PHE A 42 -2.90 -5.32 5.36
C PHE A 42 -4.38 -4.96 5.31
N TYR A 43 -5.23 -5.75 5.91
CA TYR A 43 -6.66 -5.46 5.90
C TYR A 43 -7.37 -5.99 7.13
N THR A 44 -8.51 -5.38 7.43
CA THR A 44 -9.53 -5.89 8.33
C THR A 44 -10.77 -6.25 7.51
N LYS A 45 -11.26 -7.47 7.67
CA LYS A 45 -12.52 -7.92 7.08
C LYS A 45 -13.72 -7.29 7.81
N LYS A 46 -14.87 -7.29 7.18
CA LYS A 46 -16.12 -6.84 7.80
C LYS A 46 -16.52 -7.65 9.04
N ASN A 47 -16.04 -8.89 9.15
CA ASN A 47 -16.27 -9.74 10.34
C ASN A 47 -15.22 -9.52 11.47
N GLY A 48 -14.29 -8.59 11.29
CA GLY A 48 -13.25 -8.24 12.25
C GLY A 48 -11.93 -9.02 12.13
N GLU A 49 -11.86 -10.05 11.29
CA GLU A 49 -10.61 -10.77 11.05
C GLU A 49 -9.61 -9.90 10.28
N ALA A 50 -8.34 -10.02 10.62
CA ALA A 50 -7.27 -9.33 9.93
C ALA A 50 -6.50 -10.26 8.99
N GLY A 51 -5.91 -9.68 7.94
CA GLY A 51 -5.07 -10.38 6.99
C GLY A 51 -4.08 -9.44 6.31
N GLY A 52 -3.33 -9.96 5.36
CA GLY A 52 -2.36 -9.15 4.62
C GLY A 52 -1.89 -9.82 3.34
N VAL A 53 -1.39 -8.97 2.45
CA VAL A 53 -0.77 -9.33 1.17
C VAL A 53 0.54 -8.57 1.10
N PHE A 54 1.64 -9.29 0.94
CA PHE A 54 2.99 -8.73 0.96
C PHE A 54 3.96 -9.61 0.17
N SER A 55 5.16 -9.12 -0.09
CA SER A 55 6.18 -9.88 -0.81
C SER A 55 6.48 -11.21 -0.11
N ASN A 56 6.57 -12.28 -0.89
CA ASN A 56 6.92 -13.59 -0.39
C ASN A 56 8.39 -13.72 0.07
N GLU A 57 9.21 -12.70 -0.13
CA GLU A 57 10.60 -12.67 0.35
C GLU A 57 10.70 -12.75 1.87
N TYR A 58 9.74 -12.15 2.59
CA TYR A 58 9.73 -12.18 4.06
C TYR A 58 9.66 -13.60 4.64
N ARG A 59 8.85 -14.48 4.02
CA ARG A 59 8.62 -15.84 4.50
C ARG A 59 8.71 -16.91 3.42
N GLN A 60 8.98 -16.52 2.19
CA GLN A 60 9.06 -17.39 1.01
C GLN A 60 7.79 -18.23 0.77
N LYS A 61 6.63 -17.73 1.19
CA LYS A 61 5.32 -18.37 1.00
C LYS A 61 4.55 -17.67 -0.12
N ARG A 62 4.22 -18.40 -1.18
CA ARG A 62 3.44 -17.85 -2.31
C ARG A 62 2.04 -17.37 -1.90
N SER A 63 1.48 -17.94 -0.83
CA SER A 63 0.18 -17.52 -0.29
C SER A 63 0.18 -16.08 0.23
N ASP A 64 1.35 -15.54 0.60
CA ASP A 64 1.49 -14.17 1.07
C ASP A 64 1.27 -13.15 -0.05
N LEU A 65 1.43 -13.55 -1.30
CA LEU A 65 1.11 -12.72 -2.47
C LEU A 65 -0.39 -12.53 -2.71
N GLY A 66 -1.24 -13.36 -2.12
CA GLY A 66 -2.68 -13.28 -2.30
C GLY A 66 -3.20 -13.93 -3.57
N SER A 67 -4.39 -13.54 -4.02
CA SER A 67 -5.04 -14.05 -5.23
C SER A 67 -6.09 -13.07 -5.73
N LEU A 68 -6.30 -13.01 -7.04
CA LEU A 68 -7.40 -12.26 -7.66
C LEU A 68 -8.66 -13.10 -7.87
N GLU A 69 -8.54 -14.44 -7.89
CA GLU A 69 -9.63 -15.37 -8.21
C GLU A 69 -10.40 -15.86 -6.99
N LYS A 70 -9.77 -15.78 -5.83
CA LYS A 70 -10.35 -16.14 -4.53
C LYS A 70 -9.97 -15.12 -3.48
N PHE A 71 -10.64 -15.17 -2.32
CA PHE A 71 -10.29 -14.29 -1.21
C PHE A 71 -8.76 -14.33 -0.95
N PRO A 72 -8.08 -13.19 -0.80
CA PRO A 72 -8.61 -11.85 -0.51
C PRO A 72 -9.00 -11.01 -1.74
N TYR A 73 -8.95 -11.55 -2.96
CA TYR A 73 -9.16 -10.84 -4.23
C TYR A 73 -8.17 -9.66 -4.41
N ILE A 74 -7.02 -9.80 -3.79
CA ILE A 74 -5.89 -8.87 -3.79
C ILE A 74 -4.64 -9.68 -4.10
N LEU A 75 -3.82 -9.22 -5.05
CA LEU A 75 -2.60 -9.90 -5.47
C LEU A 75 -1.42 -8.94 -5.53
N HIS A 76 -0.38 -9.24 -4.77
CA HIS A 76 0.92 -8.60 -4.89
C HIS A 76 1.62 -9.15 -6.14
N MET A 77 2.12 -8.28 -7.00
CA MET A 77 2.73 -8.67 -8.26
C MET A 77 4.17 -9.19 -8.11
N GLY A 78 4.69 -9.23 -6.87
CA GLY A 78 6.05 -9.63 -6.56
C GLY A 78 7.07 -8.55 -6.92
N ASP A 79 8.35 -8.86 -6.79
CA ASP A 79 9.45 -7.93 -7.07
C ASP A 79 9.74 -7.79 -8.57
N LYS A 80 8.74 -7.87 -9.41
CA LYS A 80 8.91 -7.57 -10.83
C LYS A 80 9.18 -6.08 -10.98
N LYS A 81 10.45 -5.75 -10.94
CA LYS A 81 10.97 -4.43 -11.30
C LYS A 81 10.76 -4.21 -12.80
N GLU A 82 9.56 -3.80 -13.18
CA GLU A 82 9.38 -3.22 -14.50
C GLU A 82 10.01 -1.83 -14.47
N PRO A 83 10.98 -1.54 -15.35
CA PRO A 83 11.55 -0.21 -15.41
C PRO A 83 10.42 0.79 -15.72
N SER A 84 10.18 1.71 -14.80
CA SER A 84 9.24 2.79 -15.08
C SER A 84 9.81 3.70 -16.17
N LYS A 85 8.92 4.38 -16.89
CA LYS A 85 9.30 5.32 -17.96
C LYS A 85 10.19 6.48 -17.49
N ASN A 86 10.35 6.68 -16.18
CA ASN A 86 11.02 7.83 -15.56
C ASN A 86 12.20 7.45 -14.65
N ASN A 87 12.79 6.26 -14.78
CA ASN A 87 13.83 5.73 -13.89
C ASN A 87 13.39 5.61 -12.41
N GLU A 88 12.11 5.43 -12.17
CA GLU A 88 11.58 5.15 -10.84
C GLU A 88 11.51 3.64 -10.59
N GLU A 89 11.72 3.21 -9.36
CA GLU A 89 11.39 1.85 -8.92
C GLU A 89 9.86 1.76 -8.74
N VAL A 90 9.28 0.59 -9.04
CA VAL A 90 7.83 0.38 -8.95
C VAL A 90 7.52 -0.97 -8.34
N GLU A 91 6.66 -0.99 -7.33
CA GLU A 91 5.97 -2.19 -6.87
C GLU A 91 4.45 -2.02 -7.04
N GLN A 92 3.73 -3.13 -7.24
CA GLN A 92 2.32 -3.08 -7.55
C GLN A 92 1.53 -4.19 -6.86
N ILE A 93 0.36 -3.80 -6.34
CA ILE A 93 -0.68 -4.69 -5.86
C ILE A 93 -1.93 -4.45 -6.70
N ASN A 94 -2.54 -5.53 -7.16
CA ASN A 94 -3.82 -5.49 -7.89
C ASN A 94 -4.97 -5.92 -6.97
N ILE A 95 -6.09 -5.22 -7.07
CA ILE A 95 -7.30 -5.49 -6.30
C ILE A 95 -8.46 -5.75 -7.25
N ALA A 96 -9.06 -6.92 -7.18
CA ALA A 96 -10.25 -7.25 -7.96
C ALA A 96 -11.55 -6.91 -7.22
N SER A 97 -11.58 -7.03 -5.89
CA SER A 97 -12.72 -6.68 -5.05
C SER A 97 -12.30 -6.33 -3.64
N LEU A 98 -13.03 -5.41 -3.02
CA LEU A 98 -12.94 -5.06 -1.60
C LEU A 98 -14.25 -5.33 -0.85
N ASP A 99 -15.17 -6.12 -1.42
CA ASP A 99 -16.50 -6.31 -0.88
C ASP A 99 -16.52 -6.92 0.53
N GLU A 100 -15.60 -7.81 0.84
CA GLU A 100 -15.47 -8.45 2.16
C GLU A 100 -14.56 -7.67 3.14
N ILE A 101 -13.91 -6.62 2.66
CA ILE A 101 -12.92 -5.83 3.39
C ILE A 101 -13.56 -4.57 3.96
N ASP A 102 -13.37 -4.33 5.25
CA ASP A 102 -13.77 -3.10 5.91
C ASP A 102 -12.76 -1.98 5.65
N THR A 103 -11.49 -2.26 5.90
CA THR A 103 -10.40 -1.30 5.71
C THR A 103 -9.16 -2.01 5.19
N ALA A 104 -8.52 -1.44 4.17
CA ALA A 104 -7.20 -1.81 3.69
C ALA A 104 -6.16 -0.78 4.16
N TYR A 105 -5.02 -1.24 4.66
CA TYR A 105 -3.91 -0.43 5.17
C TYR A 105 -2.73 -0.57 4.22
N ILE A 106 -2.35 0.51 3.55
CA ILE A 106 -1.25 0.50 2.57
C ILE A 106 0.00 1.03 3.24
N CYS A 107 1.02 0.18 3.30
CA CYS A 107 2.25 0.43 4.03
C CYS A 107 3.47 0.23 3.14
N LEU A 108 4.53 0.97 3.47
CA LEU A 108 5.88 0.77 2.97
C LEU A 108 6.76 0.28 4.11
N ILE A 109 7.65 -0.63 3.80
CA ILE A 109 8.63 -1.11 4.77
C ILE A 109 10.02 -0.95 4.17
N ASN A 110 10.94 -0.37 4.93
CA ASN A 110 12.36 -0.49 4.70
C ASN A 110 12.86 -1.64 5.55
N TYR A 111 12.88 -2.83 4.94
CA TYR A 111 13.17 -4.07 5.66
C TYR A 111 14.63 -4.16 6.08
N ASP A 112 15.55 -3.73 5.24
CA ASP A 112 16.98 -3.72 5.55
C ASP A 112 17.27 -2.85 6.77
N ALA A 113 16.75 -1.62 6.81
CA ALA A 113 16.89 -0.73 7.95
C ALA A 113 16.25 -1.32 9.22
N ALA A 114 15.13 -2.01 9.09
CA ALA A 114 14.46 -2.67 10.22
C ALA A 114 15.32 -3.81 10.81
N ILE A 115 15.97 -4.62 9.97
CA ILE A 115 16.87 -5.70 10.40
C ILE A 115 18.12 -5.12 11.06
N GLU A 116 18.68 -4.06 10.50
CA GLU A 116 19.90 -3.40 10.99
C GLU A 116 19.64 -2.52 12.22
N GLY A 117 18.38 -2.28 12.56
CA GLY A 117 17.99 -1.43 13.68
C GLY A 117 18.26 0.06 13.45
N GLU A 118 18.28 0.47 12.18
CA GLU A 118 18.48 1.85 11.78
C GLU A 118 17.16 2.60 11.63
N ASP A 119 17.08 3.78 12.25
CA ASP A 119 15.97 4.70 11.99
C ASP A 119 16.18 5.44 10.68
N VAL A 120 15.17 5.43 9.82
CA VAL A 120 15.23 6.06 8.50
C VAL A 120 14.03 6.97 8.27
N THR A 121 14.20 7.97 7.41
CA THR A 121 13.12 8.82 6.90
C THR A 121 12.77 8.44 5.48
N TYR A 122 11.54 8.70 5.07
CA TYR A 122 11.06 8.39 3.72
C TYR A 122 11.03 9.61 2.78
N ALA A 123 11.17 10.82 3.32
CA ALA A 123 11.14 12.05 2.52
C ALA A 123 12.18 12.07 1.39
N LYS A 124 13.39 11.56 1.66
CA LYS A 124 14.48 11.50 0.66
C LYS A 124 14.25 10.49 -0.47
N GLU A 125 13.36 9.53 -0.28
CA GLU A 125 13.12 8.46 -1.26
C GLU A 125 12.27 8.95 -2.45
N GLY A 126 11.58 10.07 -2.32
CA GLY A 126 10.71 10.63 -3.35
C GLY A 126 9.55 9.71 -3.69
N GLY A 127 9.03 8.98 -2.69
CA GLY A 127 8.00 7.97 -2.84
C GLY A 127 6.59 8.54 -2.93
N ARG A 128 5.73 7.79 -3.62
CA ARG A 128 4.30 8.03 -3.66
C ARG A 128 3.53 6.75 -3.90
N VAL A 129 2.33 6.70 -3.40
CA VAL A 129 1.36 5.64 -3.68
C VAL A 129 0.33 6.17 -4.66
N GLU A 130 0.11 5.43 -5.73
CA GLU A 130 -0.86 5.74 -6.78
C GLU A 130 -1.96 4.68 -6.80
N LEU A 131 -3.22 5.12 -6.88
CA LEU A 131 -4.38 4.26 -7.14
C LEU A 131 -4.90 4.57 -8.53
N GLU A 132 -4.94 3.58 -9.39
CA GLU A 132 -5.41 3.67 -10.77
C GLU A 132 -6.40 2.54 -11.05
N SER A 133 -7.53 2.86 -11.63
CA SER A 133 -8.51 1.88 -12.11
C SER A 133 -8.80 2.09 -13.59
N ASP A 134 -9.60 1.20 -14.16
CA ASP A 134 -10.09 1.33 -15.55
C ASP A 134 -11.11 2.49 -15.68
N SER A 135 -11.65 2.96 -14.55
CA SER A 135 -12.42 4.20 -14.47
C SER A 135 -11.48 5.43 -14.50
N GLU A 136 -12.03 6.60 -14.77
CA GLU A 136 -11.28 7.78 -15.19
C GLU A 136 -10.45 8.46 -14.09
N ASP A 137 -10.66 8.13 -12.81
CA ASP A 137 -10.00 8.82 -11.71
C ASP A 137 -8.69 8.17 -11.30
N TYR A 138 -7.71 9.03 -11.00
CA TYR A 138 -6.39 8.68 -10.55
C TYR A 138 -6.11 9.38 -9.22
N LEU A 139 -5.78 8.60 -8.21
CA LEU A 139 -5.51 9.11 -6.87
C LEU A 139 -4.03 8.90 -6.52
N GLU A 140 -3.46 9.86 -5.80
CA GLU A 140 -2.08 9.83 -5.38
C GLU A 140 -1.95 10.30 -3.92
N VAL A 141 -1.12 9.61 -3.16
CA VAL A 141 -0.70 10.01 -1.82
C VAL A 141 0.82 10.11 -1.79
N LEU A 142 1.35 11.26 -1.39
CA LEU A 142 2.80 11.43 -1.25
C LEU A 142 3.30 10.71 0.01
N ALA A 143 4.42 10.00 -0.12
CA ALA A 143 5.10 9.31 0.97
C ALA A 143 6.37 10.10 1.33
N ASP A 144 6.19 11.30 1.85
CA ASP A 144 7.23 12.31 2.05
C ASP A 144 7.42 12.73 3.51
N SER A 145 7.03 11.86 4.47
CA SER A 145 7.24 12.14 5.89
C SER A 145 8.72 12.21 6.25
N GLU A 146 9.06 13.20 7.06
CA GLU A 146 10.38 13.35 7.69
C GLU A 146 10.48 12.63 9.05
N GLU A 147 9.40 11.99 9.51
CA GLU A 147 9.41 11.16 10.71
C GLU A 147 10.28 9.92 10.49
N GLU A 148 11.00 9.51 11.53
CA GLU A 148 11.88 8.35 11.52
C GLU A 148 11.14 7.08 11.94
N GLY A 149 11.45 5.95 11.29
CA GLY A 149 10.90 4.64 11.61
C GLY A 149 11.10 3.64 10.49
N HIS A 150 10.60 2.44 10.67
CA HIS A 150 10.81 1.33 9.72
C HIS A 150 9.59 1.05 8.86
N VAL A 151 8.41 1.44 9.32
CA VAL A 151 7.12 1.20 8.66
C VAL A 151 6.42 2.53 8.41
N TYR A 152 6.09 2.78 7.16
CA TYR A 152 5.33 3.95 6.75
C TYR A 152 3.91 3.55 6.38
N TRP A 153 2.96 3.85 7.26
CA TRP A 153 1.55 3.71 6.93
C TRP A 153 1.10 4.92 6.11
N VAL A 154 1.14 4.76 4.80
CA VAL A 154 0.91 5.86 3.84
C VAL A 154 -0.55 6.26 3.80
N CYS A 155 -1.43 5.29 3.58
CA CYS A 155 -2.86 5.56 3.43
C CYS A 155 -3.70 4.33 3.76
N SER A 156 -4.99 4.56 3.91
CA SER A 156 -6.00 3.51 4.08
C SER A 156 -7.11 3.66 3.05
N ILE A 157 -7.72 2.55 2.67
CA ILE A 157 -8.94 2.51 1.88
C ILE A 157 -10.05 2.00 2.79
N LYS A 158 -11.01 2.86 3.13
CA LYS A 158 -12.19 2.51 3.94
C LYS A 158 -13.36 2.18 3.03
N ASN A 159 -13.97 1.00 3.22
CA ASN A 159 -15.19 0.63 2.53
C ASN A 159 -16.39 1.33 3.18
N LYS A 160 -17.15 2.06 2.39
CA LYS A 160 -18.34 2.82 2.80
C LYS A 160 -19.64 2.22 2.22
N GLY A 161 -19.63 0.91 1.90
CA GLY A 161 -20.81 0.25 1.33
C GLY A 161 -20.95 0.42 -0.18
N GLY A 162 -19.85 0.20 -0.93
CA GLY A 162 -19.81 0.31 -2.39
C GLY A 162 -19.13 1.57 -2.91
N GLU A 163 -18.94 2.56 -2.04
CA GLU A 163 -18.04 3.69 -2.24
C GLU A 163 -16.88 3.56 -1.26
N TYR A 164 -15.70 4.02 -1.66
CA TYR A 164 -14.47 3.92 -0.88
C TYR A 164 -13.94 5.30 -0.55
N ALA A 165 -13.32 5.43 0.62
CA ALA A 165 -12.58 6.62 1.00
C ALA A 165 -11.08 6.28 1.06
N LEU A 166 -10.27 6.96 0.24
CA LEU A 166 -8.82 6.98 0.39
C LEU A 166 -8.46 8.02 1.45
N ILE A 167 -7.76 7.59 2.49
CA ILE A 167 -7.41 8.43 3.64
C ILE A 167 -5.90 8.50 3.74
N ASN A 168 -5.34 9.71 3.65
CA ASN A 168 -3.91 9.93 3.89
C ASN A 168 -3.62 9.76 5.38
N LYS A 169 -2.82 8.75 5.75
CA LYS A 169 -2.42 8.49 7.14
C LYS A 169 -1.10 9.17 7.48
N SER A 170 -0.13 9.14 6.58
CA SER A 170 1.20 9.73 6.78
C SER A 170 1.78 9.46 8.17
N LYS A 171 1.80 8.19 8.56
CA LYS A 171 2.25 7.77 9.89
C LYS A 171 3.45 6.84 9.78
N VAL A 172 4.58 7.26 10.32
CA VAL A 172 5.81 6.45 10.38
C VAL A 172 5.92 5.83 11.76
N LEU A 173 6.18 4.53 11.81
CA LEU A 173 6.17 3.71 13.02
C LEU A 173 7.45 2.87 13.10
N ASP A 174 7.88 2.57 14.32
CA ASP A 174 8.77 1.44 14.53
C ASP A 174 8.00 0.11 14.39
N ILE A 175 8.74 -1.00 14.30
CA ILE A 175 8.15 -2.34 14.11
C ILE A 175 7.19 -2.71 15.25
N GLU A 176 7.55 -2.43 16.50
CA GLU A 176 6.73 -2.77 17.66
C GLU A 176 5.40 -2.02 17.66
N THR A 177 5.44 -0.73 17.36
CA THR A 177 4.24 0.09 17.25
C THR A 177 3.36 -0.33 16.07
N ALA A 178 3.97 -0.63 14.92
CA ALA A 178 3.24 -1.14 13.75
C ALA A 178 2.54 -2.47 14.05
N PHE A 179 3.19 -3.35 14.78
CA PHE A 179 2.63 -4.63 15.23
C PHE A 179 1.34 -4.44 16.05
N ASN A 180 1.32 -3.42 16.89
CA ASN A 180 0.17 -3.11 17.76
C ASN A 180 -0.93 -2.29 17.07
N GLU A 181 -0.57 -1.42 16.13
CA GLU A 181 -1.51 -0.46 15.55
C GLU A 181 -2.07 -0.83 14.18
N ILE A 182 -1.35 -1.63 13.38
CA ILE A 182 -1.78 -2.01 12.04
C ILE A 182 -2.34 -3.44 12.08
N PRO A 183 -3.66 -3.64 11.96
CA PRO A 183 -4.24 -4.98 11.91
C PRO A 183 -3.64 -5.82 10.78
N GLY A 184 -3.24 -7.05 11.09
CA GLY A 184 -2.62 -7.95 10.13
C GLY A 184 -1.10 -7.81 9.98
N PHE A 185 -0.49 -6.76 10.49
CA PHE A 185 0.96 -6.55 10.38
C PHE A 185 1.77 -7.70 11.00
N SER A 186 1.28 -8.29 12.07
CA SER A 186 1.93 -9.43 12.74
C SER A 186 2.18 -10.63 11.81
N LEU A 187 1.45 -10.75 10.71
CA LEU A 187 1.62 -11.83 9.75
C LEU A 187 3.00 -11.81 9.07
N ILE A 188 3.62 -10.65 8.93
CA ILE A 188 4.99 -10.56 8.38
C ILE A 188 6.00 -11.21 9.34
N CYS A 189 5.77 -11.10 10.63
CA CYS A 189 6.70 -11.57 11.67
C CYS A 189 6.49 -13.03 12.08
N ASN A 190 5.41 -13.67 11.64
CA ASN A 190 5.08 -15.05 12.00
C ASN A 190 5.54 -16.01 10.91
N ASP A 191 6.23 -17.08 11.31
CA ASP A 191 6.65 -18.19 10.44
C ASP A 191 5.47 -19.04 9.94
#